data_cb02d378e76ed445049a8b43c86bcb53
#
_entry.id   cb02d378e76ed445049a8b43c86bcb53
#
_cell.length_a   1.000
_cell.length_b   1.000
_cell.length_c   1.000
_cell.angle_alpha   90.00
_cell.angle_beta   90.00
_cell.angle_gamma   90.00
#
_symmetry.space_group_name_H-M   'P 1'
#
loop_
_entity.id
_entity.type
_entity.pdbx_description
1 polymer ?
#
loop_
_entity_poly.entity_id
_entity_poly.type
_entity_poly.pdbx_seq_one_letter_code
_entity_poly.pdbx_strand_id
1 'polypeptide(L)'
;MSEAYQVIARRWRPKQFTELVGQEHIVRTLSNAIDQNRIAHAYLFVGPRGTGKTTTARLFAKSLNWEEGPSIETPESTEICDAIMRGECLDVIEIDGASNNGVDQVRDLREDCAYAPAQCRYKIYIIDEVHMLTKQAWNALLKTLEEPPAHVKFIFATTEADKVLRTVLSRCQRFEFRAISSETIAAKLALICETEGIKASQEALDIIAHIAEGGMRDAQSTLDQLITFCGTDITKDDVLDVYGIVDPDTISAIAETILKSDYQNLLSKLEKIAEDGRDLYRLLCDLRDHFRSRMVDSVRAGGNERTDAIGRILTVLHDGEAGVQGGLSQLVNLESTLLKAVEEGKARAIDSLIKDITALYKDLPVNEAPKKKLSTSSPELEQPTGEAISAELKPTVVQEAPPPPKPEKQEHKAPEEKTPVEKPQEPQAPKPEEIVEDEAPKPPSESESLPLEPINSQASNKEIQKYVDALPQDFKDFMEETFRAKYVNVRKVDPKVLLPGKKGPS
;
A
#
# COMPACT_ATOMS: atom_id res chain seq x y z
N MET A 1 25.75 27.78 -23.75
CA MET A 1 24.43 27.70 -23.09
C MET A 1 24.63 26.84 -21.88
N SER A 2 24.37 27.33 -20.68
CA SER A 2 24.42 26.47 -19.48
C SER A 2 23.34 25.42 -19.64
N GLU A 3 23.73 24.14 -19.67
CA GLU A 3 22.76 23.04 -19.63
C GLU A 3 21.88 23.26 -18.41
N ALA A 4 20.56 23.22 -18.62
CA ALA A 4 19.61 23.35 -17.52
C ALA A 4 19.86 22.21 -16.53
N TYR A 5 19.96 22.53 -15.23
CA TYR A 5 20.15 21.55 -14.18
C TYR A 5 19.12 20.43 -14.28
N GLN A 6 19.60 19.18 -14.31
CA GLN A 6 18.76 17.98 -14.30
C GLN A 6 18.99 17.22 -12.99
N VAL A 7 17.90 16.86 -12.33
CA VAL A 7 17.95 16.03 -11.11
C VAL A 7 18.64 14.68 -11.36
N ILE A 8 19.38 14.19 -10.36
CA ILE A 8 20.17 12.96 -10.43
C ILE A 8 19.33 11.78 -10.93
N ALA A 9 18.11 11.62 -10.40
CA ALA A 9 17.20 10.56 -10.81
C ALA A 9 16.83 10.55 -12.30
N ARG A 10 16.96 11.69 -13.00
CA ARG A 10 16.77 11.78 -14.45
C ARG A 10 18.06 11.55 -15.21
N ARG A 11 19.19 12.12 -14.79
CA ARG A 11 20.50 11.95 -15.42
C ARG A 11 20.99 10.50 -15.36
N TRP A 12 20.81 9.85 -14.21
CA TRP A 12 21.23 8.48 -13.94
C TRP A 12 20.15 7.43 -14.26
N ARG A 13 19.14 7.80 -15.03
CA ARG A 13 18.18 6.82 -15.54
C ARG A 13 18.89 5.84 -16.45
N PRO A 14 18.82 4.52 -16.19
CA PRO A 14 19.43 3.50 -17.04
C PRO A 14 19.11 3.66 -18.52
N LYS A 15 20.13 3.61 -19.36
CA LYS A 15 20.04 3.69 -20.84
C LYS A 15 20.18 2.33 -21.50
N GLN A 16 20.70 1.35 -20.75
CA GLN A 16 20.89 -0.04 -21.16
C GLN A 16 20.41 -0.98 -20.07
N PHE A 17 20.06 -2.22 -20.44
CA PHE A 17 19.64 -3.24 -19.49
C PHE A 17 20.73 -3.64 -18.49
N THR A 18 22.00 -3.52 -18.89
CA THR A 18 23.19 -3.78 -18.04
C THR A 18 23.31 -2.81 -16.86
N GLU A 19 22.70 -1.63 -16.97
CA GLU A 19 22.72 -0.61 -15.92
C GLU A 19 21.56 -0.79 -14.92
N LEU A 20 20.62 -1.70 -15.21
CA LEU A 20 19.48 -1.98 -14.36
C LEU A 20 19.94 -2.78 -13.16
N VAL A 21 19.66 -2.28 -11.97
CA VAL A 21 20.14 -2.82 -10.71
C VAL A 21 19.06 -3.67 -10.02
N GLY A 22 19.43 -4.87 -9.56
CA GLY A 22 18.57 -5.72 -8.72
C GLY A 22 17.42 -6.42 -9.43
N GLN A 23 17.38 -6.38 -10.80
CA GLN A 23 16.28 -6.96 -11.59
C GLN A 23 16.79 -7.96 -12.66
N GLU A 24 17.87 -8.69 -12.35
CA GLU A 24 18.56 -9.58 -13.32
C GLU A 24 17.62 -10.67 -13.87
N HIS A 25 16.67 -11.15 -13.06
CA HIS A 25 15.68 -12.14 -13.46
C HIS A 25 14.73 -11.61 -14.55
N ILE A 26 14.38 -10.33 -14.51
CA ILE A 26 13.54 -9.66 -15.52
C ILE A 26 14.33 -9.48 -16.80
N VAL A 27 15.54 -8.93 -16.69
CA VAL A 27 16.43 -8.72 -17.83
C VAL A 27 16.65 -10.02 -18.59
N ARG A 28 17.00 -11.10 -17.87
CA ARG A 28 17.20 -12.43 -18.43
C ARG A 28 15.96 -12.96 -19.14
N THR A 29 14.77 -12.75 -18.57
CA THR A 29 13.52 -13.25 -19.16
C THR A 29 13.15 -12.48 -20.42
N LEU A 30 13.33 -11.16 -20.43
CA LEU A 30 13.09 -10.31 -21.60
C LEU A 30 14.10 -10.60 -22.71
N SER A 31 15.40 -10.83 -22.38
CA SER A 31 16.43 -11.26 -23.31
C SER A 31 16.01 -12.55 -24.02
N ASN A 32 15.69 -13.59 -23.25
CA ASN A 32 15.25 -14.86 -23.81
C ASN A 32 14.00 -14.74 -24.69
N ALA A 33 13.06 -13.82 -24.36
CA ALA A 33 11.87 -13.60 -25.17
C ALA A 33 12.21 -12.97 -26.52
N ILE A 34 13.16 -12.04 -26.55
CA ILE A 34 13.67 -11.40 -27.77
C ILE A 34 14.44 -12.43 -28.62
N ASP A 35 15.41 -13.13 -28.04
CA ASP A 35 16.28 -14.08 -28.73
C ASP A 35 15.48 -15.24 -29.36
N GLN A 36 14.40 -15.66 -28.69
CA GLN A 36 13.50 -16.72 -29.18
C GLN A 36 12.38 -16.19 -30.07
N ASN A 37 12.34 -14.89 -30.34
CA ASN A 37 11.25 -14.22 -31.07
C ASN A 37 9.85 -14.53 -30.49
N ARG A 38 9.76 -14.63 -29.16
CA ARG A 38 8.53 -14.89 -28.40
C ARG A 38 8.02 -13.63 -27.72
N ILE A 39 7.76 -12.59 -28.54
CA ILE A 39 7.32 -11.29 -28.05
C ILE A 39 5.80 -11.32 -27.85
N ALA A 40 5.35 -11.22 -26.62
CA ALA A 40 3.92 -11.14 -26.28
C ALA A 40 3.31 -9.79 -26.78
N HIS A 41 2.00 -9.75 -26.85
CA HIS A 41 1.27 -8.52 -27.19
C HIS A 41 1.09 -7.57 -25.99
N ALA A 42 1.09 -8.10 -24.76
CA ALA A 42 0.92 -7.32 -23.54
C ALA A 42 1.81 -7.82 -22.39
N TYR A 43 2.40 -6.89 -21.70
CA TYR A 43 3.27 -7.08 -20.55
C TYR A 43 2.71 -6.33 -19.35
N LEU A 44 2.84 -6.90 -18.15
CA LEU A 44 2.47 -6.24 -16.90
C LEU A 44 3.65 -6.25 -15.93
N PHE A 45 4.20 -5.09 -15.64
CA PHE A 45 5.28 -4.86 -14.70
C PHE A 45 4.70 -4.47 -13.34
N VAL A 46 4.89 -5.31 -12.34
CA VAL A 46 4.35 -5.17 -10.98
C VAL A 46 5.50 -5.00 -10.00
N GLY A 47 5.37 -4.14 -9.03
CA GLY A 47 6.34 -4.03 -7.93
C GLY A 47 6.37 -2.67 -7.27
N PRO A 48 7.17 -2.50 -6.20
CA PRO A 48 7.26 -1.26 -5.44
C PRO A 48 7.64 -0.06 -6.31
N ARG A 49 7.34 1.15 -5.80
CA ARG A 49 7.74 2.40 -6.44
C ARG A 49 9.26 2.49 -6.54
N GLY A 50 9.78 3.19 -7.54
CA GLY A 50 11.21 3.47 -7.65
C GLY A 50 12.09 2.29 -8.09
N THR A 51 11.54 1.08 -8.35
CA THR A 51 12.30 -0.14 -8.70
C THR A 51 12.65 -0.27 -10.19
N GLY A 52 12.28 0.71 -11.02
CA GLY A 52 12.66 0.76 -12.43
C GLY A 52 11.64 0.23 -13.42
N LYS A 53 10.36 0.03 -13.05
CA LYS A 53 9.30 -0.46 -13.94
C LYS A 53 9.18 0.32 -15.24
N THR A 54 8.94 1.63 -15.16
CA THR A 54 8.78 2.52 -16.33
C THR A 54 10.09 2.64 -17.12
N THR A 55 11.24 2.63 -16.45
CA THR A 55 12.56 2.62 -17.11
C THR A 55 12.75 1.35 -17.91
N THR A 56 12.44 0.18 -17.35
CA THR A 56 12.49 -1.12 -18.05
C THR A 56 11.51 -1.15 -19.22
N ALA A 57 10.32 -0.55 -19.07
CA ALA A 57 9.35 -0.43 -20.15
C ALA A 57 9.94 0.34 -21.35
N ARG A 58 10.61 1.48 -21.11
CA ARG A 58 11.28 2.25 -22.16
C ARG A 58 12.47 1.49 -22.78
N LEU A 59 13.29 0.84 -21.94
CA LEU A 59 14.40 0.01 -22.44
C LEU A 59 13.88 -1.13 -23.31
N PHE A 60 12.80 -1.77 -22.90
CA PHE A 60 12.19 -2.84 -23.69
C PHE A 60 11.56 -2.32 -24.98
N ALA A 61 10.90 -1.16 -24.95
CA ALA A 61 10.39 -0.49 -26.16
C ALA A 61 11.53 -0.12 -27.12
N LYS A 62 12.65 0.39 -26.60
CA LYS A 62 13.88 0.65 -27.37
C LYS A 62 14.40 -0.62 -28.02
N SER A 63 14.49 -1.73 -27.28
CA SER A 63 14.97 -3.01 -27.77
C SER A 63 14.10 -3.63 -28.85
N LEU A 64 12.77 -3.51 -28.73
CA LEU A 64 11.81 -4.01 -29.71
C LEU A 64 11.83 -3.20 -31.01
N ASN A 65 12.11 -1.90 -30.93
CA ASN A 65 12.12 -0.95 -32.04
C ASN A 65 13.51 -0.63 -32.55
N TRP A 66 14.52 -1.40 -32.13
CA TRP A 66 15.87 -1.28 -32.67
C TRP A 66 15.88 -1.52 -34.22
N GLU A 67 16.60 -0.69 -34.96
CA GLU A 67 16.56 -0.65 -36.43
C GLU A 67 16.97 -1.97 -37.07
N GLU A 68 18.02 -2.62 -36.57
CA GLU A 68 18.53 -3.90 -37.08
C GLU A 68 17.70 -5.11 -36.66
N GLY A 69 16.74 -4.91 -35.78
CA GLY A 69 15.85 -5.97 -35.25
C GLY A 69 15.80 -5.96 -33.73
N PRO A 70 14.81 -6.65 -33.12
CA PRO A 70 14.74 -6.71 -31.68
C PRO A 70 16.04 -7.25 -31.09
N SER A 71 16.67 -6.47 -30.19
CA SER A 71 17.90 -6.85 -29.49
C SER A 71 17.94 -6.23 -28.10
N ILE A 72 18.48 -6.96 -27.12
CA ILE A 72 18.78 -6.43 -25.78
C ILE A 72 20.01 -5.52 -25.83
N GLU A 73 20.99 -5.88 -26.64
CA GLU A 73 22.20 -5.08 -26.84
C GLU A 73 21.91 -4.04 -27.90
N THR A 74 21.41 -2.90 -27.49
CA THR A 74 21.19 -1.77 -28.37
C THR A 74 22.32 -0.75 -28.19
N PRO A 75 22.87 -0.17 -29.28
CA PRO A 75 23.87 0.90 -29.16
C PRO A 75 23.30 2.10 -28.39
N GLU A 76 24.23 2.90 -27.88
CA GLU A 76 23.86 3.99 -26.95
C GLU A 76 23.08 5.11 -27.66
N SER A 77 23.30 5.37 -28.92
CA SER A 77 22.71 6.51 -29.61
C SER A 77 22.34 6.26 -31.06
N THR A 78 21.09 5.92 -31.28
CA THR A 78 20.43 6.25 -32.56
C THR A 78 19.33 7.27 -32.25
N GLU A 79 18.95 8.06 -33.26
CA GLU A 79 17.94 9.11 -33.12
C GLU A 79 16.61 8.56 -32.53
N ILE A 80 16.18 7.39 -33.01
CA ILE A 80 14.97 6.70 -32.54
C ILE A 80 15.15 6.22 -31.10
N CYS A 81 16.28 5.61 -30.76
CA CYS A 81 16.55 5.13 -29.41
C CYS A 81 16.55 6.26 -28.39
N ASP A 82 17.18 7.37 -28.72
CA ASP A 82 17.21 8.56 -27.87
C ASP A 82 15.83 9.20 -27.72
N ALA A 83 15.04 9.27 -28.80
CA ALA A 83 13.67 9.75 -28.78
C ALA A 83 12.79 8.89 -27.86
N ILE A 84 12.93 7.55 -27.92
CA ILE A 84 12.21 6.62 -27.01
C ILE A 84 12.61 6.87 -25.55
N MET A 85 13.90 7.00 -25.27
CA MET A 85 14.38 7.21 -23.90
C MET A 85 13.97 8.58 -23.33
N ARG A 86 13.83 9.61 -24.19
CA ARG A 86 13.29 10.93 -23.80
C ARG A 86 11.77 10.95 -23.70
N GLY A 87 11.05 9.95 -24.28
CA GLY A 87 9.58 9.92 -24.35
C GLY A 87 9.02 10.82 -25.45
N GLU A 88 9.77 11.06 -26.53
CA GLU A 88 9.44 11.95 -27.66
C GLU A 88 9.11 11.16 -28.95
N CYS A 89 9.17 9.83 -28.91
CA CYS A 89 8.91 8.98 -30.07
C CYS A 89 7.40 8.86 -30.34
N LEU A 90 6.98 9.12 -31.58
CA LEU A 90 5.57 9.05 -32.00
C LEU A 90 4.96 7.64 -31.88
N ASP A 91 5.78 6.61 -32.06
CA ASP A 91 5.34 5.20 -32.02
C ASP A 91 5.47 4.56 -30.63
N VAL A 92 6.05 5.26 -29.65
CA VAL A 92 6.15 4.81 -28.25
C VAL A 92 5.46 5.83 -27.36
N ILE A 93 4.21 5.58 -27.08
CA ILE A 93 3.32 6.50 -26.36
C ILE A 93 3.32 6.11 -24.90
N GLU A 94 3.76 7.04 -24.04
CA GLU A 94 3.74 6.87 -22.57
C GLU A 94 2.59 7.65 -21.98
N ILE A 95 1.74 6.97 -21.24
CA ILE A 95 0.54 7.48 -20.60
C ILE A 95 0.64 7.24 -19.10
N ASP A 96 0.48 8.28 -18.31
CA ASP A 96 0.29 8.16 -16.86
C ASP A 96 -1.19 7.89 -16.55
N GLY A 97 -1.48 6.71 -16.03
CA GLY A 97 -2.84 6.29 -15.68
C GLY A 97 -3.46 7.10 -14.54
N ALA A 98 -2.65 7.78 -13.72
CA ALA A 98 -3.18 8.66 -12.68
C ALA A 98 -3.79 9.94 -13.27
N SER A 99 -3.14 10.50 -14.29
CA SER A 99 -3.60 11.73 -14.97
C SER A 99 -4.61 11.43 -16.10
N ASN A 100 -4.55 10.23 -16.71
CA ASN A 100 -5.34 9.83 -17.87
C ASN A 100 -6.18 8.57 -17.59
N ASN A 101 -7.00 8.60 -16.56
CA ASN A 101 -7.76 7.44 -16.09
C ASN A 101 -9.15 7.25 -16.74
N GLY A 102 -9.58 8.21 -17.58
CA GLY A 102 -10.90 8.26 -18.17
C GLY A 102 -11.12 7.27 -19.31
N VAL A 103 -12.39 6.99 -19.59
CA VAL A 103 -12.76 6.07 -20.68
C VAL A 103 -12.52 6.69 -22.07
N ASP A 104 -12.60 8.00 -22.20
CA ASP A 104 -12.47 8.66 -23.50
C ASP A 104 -11.02 8.65 -23.98
N GLN A 105 -10.03 8.93 -23.11
CA GLN A 105 -8.60 8.79 -23.42
C GLN A 105 -8.25 7.36 -23.87
N VAL A 106 -8.84 6.35 -23.23
CA VAL A 106 -8.62 4.96 -23.62
C VAL A 106 -9.33 4.59 -24.92
N ARG A 107 -10.46 5.23 -25.27
CA ARG A 107 -11.11 5.08 -26.59
C ARG A 107 -10.27 5.68 -27.69
N ASP A 108 -9.72 6.88 -27.49
CA ASP A 108 -8.80 7.52 -28.42
C ASP A 108 -7.57 6.64 -28.67
N LEU A 109 -6.98 6.10 -27.59
CA LEU A 109 -5.87 5.14 -27.68
C LEU A 109 -6.27 3.91 -28.50
N ARG A 110 -7.47 3.35 -28.29
CA ARG A 110 -7.95 2.19 -29.03
C ARG A 110 -8.12 2.50 -30.53
N GLU A 111 -8.61 3.67 -30.86
CA GLU A 111 -8.73 4.12 -32.25
C GLU A 111 -7.35 4.29 -32.87
N ASP A 112 -6.40 4.87 -32.13
CA ASP A 112 -5.01 5.03 -32.55
C ASP A 112 -4.28 3.69 -32.77
N CYS A 113 -4.63 2.63 -32.04
CA CYS A 113 -4.11 1.28 -32.25
C CYS A 113 -4.39 0.70 -33.65
N ALA A 114 -5.39 1.20 -34.35
CA ALA A 114 -5.72 0.74 -35.71
C ALA A 114 -4.70 1.20 -36.76
N TYR A 115 -3.97 2.26 -36.47
CA TYR A 115 -2.97 2.82 -37.41
C TYR A 115 -1.62 2.15 -37.22
N ALA A 116 -0.95 1.87 -38.37
CA ALA A 116 0.39 1.34 -38.37
C ALA A 116 1.40 2.35 -37.79
N PRO A 117 2.52 1.87 -37.19
CA PRO A 117 3.59 2.76 -36.74
C PRO A 117 4.17 3.59 -37.88
N ALA A 118 4.62 4.82 -37.57
CA ALA A 118 5.12 5.77 -38.55
C ALA A 118 6.60 5.52 -38.93
N GLN A 119 7.41 5.15 -37.93
CA GLN A 119 8.88 5.02 -38.08
C GLN A 119 9.41 3.71 -37.51
N CYS A 120 8.75 3.20 -36.46
CA CYS A 120 9.20 2.04 -35.71
C CYS A 120 8.62 0.72 -36.25
N ARG A 121 9.13 -0.40 -35.73
CA ARG A 121 8.60 -1.74 -36.06
C ARG A 121 7.28 -2.00 -35.33
N TYR A 122 7.18 -1.56 -34.08
CA TYR A 122 6.02 -1.73 -33.21
C TYR A 122 5.53 -0.39 -32.70
N LYS A 123 4.21 -0.25 -32.62
CA LYS A 123 3.55 0.82 -31.88
C LYS A 123 3.36 0.36 -30.46
N ILE A 124 4.00 1.03 -29.50
CA ILE A 124 4.09 0.58 -28.12
C ILE A 124 3.40 1.59 -27.21
N TYR A 125 2.47 1.09 -26.39
CA TYR A 125 1.79 1.88 -25.37
C TYR A 125 2.31 1.49 -24.00
N ILE A 126 2.99 2.42 -23.34
CA ILE A 126 3.44 2.28 -21.95
C ILE A 126 2.44 3.01 -21.08
N ILE A 127 1.70 2.26 -20.24
CA ILE A 127 0.72 2.85 -19.33
C ILE A 127 1.22 2.63 -17.90
N ASP A 128 1.68 3.72 -17.29
CA ASP A 128 2.18 3.70 -15.91
C ASP A 128 1.02 3.88 -14.94
N GLU A 129 1.19 3.37 -13.71
CA GLU A 129 0.19 3.33 -12.65
C GLU A 129 -1.21 2.90 -13.12
N VAL A 130 -1.22 1.85 -13.94
CA VAL A 130 -2.41 1.38 -14.65
C VAL A 130 -3.56 0.97 -13.72
N HIS A 131 -3.30 0.71 -12.44
CA HIS A 131 -4.32 0.46 -11.43
C HIS A 131 -5.25 1.66 -11.17
N MET A 132 -4.85 2.87 -11.57
CA MET A 132 -5.65 4.09 -11.47
C MET A 132 -6.73 4.20 -12.55
N LEU A 133 -6.66 3.39 -13.61
CA LEU A 133 -7.67 3.39 -14.66
C LEU A 133 -9.04 3.00 -14.12
N THR A 134 -10.08 3.71 -14.58
CA THR A 134 -11.45 3.37 -14.23
C THR A 134 -11.86 2.00 -14.80
N LYS A 135 -12.83 1.33 -14.18
CA LYS A 135 -13.37 0.05 -14.69
C LYS A 135 -13.91 0.17 -16.12
N GLN A 136 -14.43 1.34 -16.49
CA GLN A 136 -14.94 1.60 -17.84
C GLN A 136 -13.80 1.72 -18.85
N ALA A 137 -12.69 2.37 -18.48
CA ALA A 137 -11.47 2.45 -19.28
C ALA A 137 -10.87 1.05 -19.51
N TRP A 138 -10.77 0.24 -18.49
CA TRP A 138 -10.35 -1.16 -18.62
C TRP A 138 -11.23 -1.96 -19.59
N ASN A 139 -12.55 -1.85 -19.47
CA ASN A 139 -13.48 -2.55 -20.36
C ASN A 139 -13.32 -2.11 -21.83
N ALA A 140 -12.97 -0.85 -22.08
CA ALA A 140 -12.70 -0.36 -23.42
C ALA A 140 -11.42 -0.97 -24.03
N LEU A 141 -10.40 -1.28 -23.19
CA LEU A 141 -9.15 -1.92 -23.59
C LEU A 141 -9.24 -3.44 -23.81
N LEU A 142 -10.18 -4.12 -23.11
CA LEU A 142 -10.27 -5.59 -23.14
C LEU A 142 -10.36 -6.14 -24.55
N LYS A 143 -11.17 -5.53 -25.44
CA LYS A 143 -11.33 -5.99 -26.81
C LYS A 143 -10.02 -5.94 -27.61
N THR A 144 -9.22 -4.88 -27.43
CA THR A 144 -7.92 -4.74 -28.08
C THR A 144 -6.87 -5.69 -27.49
N LEU A 145 -6.98 -6.03 -26.20
CA LEU A 145 -6.12 -7.01 -25.55
C LEU A 145 -6.46 -8.46 -25.94
N GLU A 146 -7.71 -8.74 -26.35
CA GLU A 146 -8.15 -10.05 -26.84
C GLU A 146 -7.70 -10.27 -28.29
N GLU A 147 -7.87 -9.27 -29.13
CA GLU A 147 -7.53 -9.30 -30.57
C GLU A 147 -6.60 -8.13 -30.92
N PRO A 148 -5.35 -8.14 -30.42
CA PRO A 148 -4.43 -7.04 -30.65
C PRO A 148 -3.93 -7.03 -32.11
N PRO A 149 -3.81 -5.84 -32.73
CA PRO A 149 -3.11 -5.73 -34.00
C PRO A 149 -1.66 -6.21 -33.88
N ALA A 150 -1.12 -6.88 -34.87
CA ALA A 150 0.22 -7.52 -34.80
C ALA A 150 1.34 -6.51 -34.49
N HIS A 151 1.18 -5.27 -34.92
CA HIS A 151 2.14 -4.19 -34.75
C HIS A 151 2.01 -3.47 -33.38
N VAL A 152 0.96 -3.76 -32.58
CA VAL A 152 0.73 -3.11 -31.29
C VAL A 152 1.27 -3.95 -30.15
N LYS A 153 1.94 -3.28 -29.20
CA LYS A 153 2.40 -3.86 -27.94
C LYS A 153 1.97 -2.99 -26.77
N PHE A 154 1.52 -3.62 -25.69
CA PHE A 154 1.18 -2.93 -24.44
C PHE A 154 2.19 -3.27 -23.36
N ILE A 155 2.61 -2.26 -22.61
CA ILE A 155 3.43 -2.44 -21.41
C ILE A 155 2.75 -1.67 -20.27
N PHE A 156 2.12 -2.40 -19.39
CA PHE A 156 1.47 -1.85 -18.20
C PHE A 156 2.45 -1.85 -17.04
N ALA A 157 2.48 -0.80 -16.25
CA ALA A 157 3.22 -0.75 -15.01
C ALA A 157 2.28 -0.40 -13.84
N THR A 158 2.49 -1.03 -12.69
CA THR A 158 1.67 -0.81 -11.50
C THR A 158 2.43 -1.10 -10.21
N THR A 159 2.10 -0.36 -9.17
CA THR A 159 2.50 -0.67 -7.80
C THR A 159 1.53 -1.65 -7.12
N GLU A 160 0.26 -1.72 -7.59
CA GLU A 160 -0.82 -2.49 -6.98
C GLU A 160 -1.47 -3.46 -7.97
N ALA A 161 -0.95 -4.69 -8.03
CA ALA A 161 -1.47 -5.72 -8.93
C ALA A 161 -2.90 -6.15 -8.59
N ASP A 162 -3.27 -6.10 -7.31
CA ASP A 162 -4.57 -6.57 -6.82
C ASP A 162 -5.73 -5.70 -7.29
N LYS A 163 -5.46 -4.43 -7.62
CA LYS A 163 -6.44 -3.51 -8.19
C LYS A 163 -6.65 -3.73 -9.71
N VAL A 164 -5.75 -4.45 -10.39
CA VAL A 164 -5.87 -4.74 -11.82
C VAL A 164 -6.89 -5.86 -12.04
N LEU A 165 -7.74 -5.71 -13.06
CA LEU A 165 -8.77 -6.70 -13.37
C LEU A 165 -8.17 -8.08 -13.72
N ARG A 166 -8.71 -9.15 -13.17
CA ARG A 166 -8.27 -10.53 -13.45
C ARG A 166 -8.34 -10.89 -14.94
N THR A 167 -9.31 -10.33 -15.65
CA THR A 167 -9.47 -10.50 -17.11
C THR A 167 -8.31 -9.91 -17.90
N VAL A 168 -7.66 -8.86 -17.40
CA VAL A 168 -6.44 -8.27 -17.97
C VAL A 168 -5.22 -9.08 -17.60
N LEU A 169 -5.11 -9.48 -16.30
CA LEU A 169 -4.01 -10.29 -15.80
C LEU A 169 -3.82 -11.59 -16.61
N SER A 170 -4.92 -12.23 -17.02
CA SER A 170 -4.87 -13.48 -17.81
C SER A 170 -4.39 -13.30 -19.24
N ARG A 171 -4.31 -12.07 -19.75
CA ARG A 171 -3.88 -11.72 -21.13
C ARG A 171 -2.51 -11.06 -21.21
N CYS A 172 -1.93 -10.76 -20.04
CA CYS A 172 -0.62 -10.11 -19.94
C CYS A 172 0.45 -11.09 -19.45
N GLN A 173 1.65 -10.98 -19.97
CA GLN A 173 2.81 -11.61 -19.38
C GLN A 173 3.25 -10.77 -18.16
N ARG A 174 3.15 -11.36 -16.95
CA ARG A 174 3.46 -10.69 -15.69
C ARG A 174 4.93 -10.80 -15.33
N PHE A 175 5.51 -9.67 -14.90
CA PHE A 175 6.87 -9.54 -14.38
C PHE A 175 6.84 -8.86 -13.02
N GLU A 176 7.47 -9.49 -12.03
CA GLU A 176 7.51 -8.98 -10.67
C GLU A 176 8.85 -8.33 -10.36
N PHE A 177 8.83 -7.02 -10.21
CA PHE A 177 9.97 -6.23 -9.75
C PHE A 177 10.08 -6.35 -8.23
N ARG A 178 11.29 -6.62 -7.78
CA ARG A 178 11.60 -6.75 -6.36
C ARG A 178 12.13 -5.43 -5.82
N ALA A 179 11.92 -5.20 -4.53
CA ALA A 179 12.64 -4.16 -3.83
C ALA A 179 14.15 -4.42 -3.93
N ILE A 180 14.93 -3.37 -4.20
CA ILE A 180 16.38 -3.46 -4.33
C ILE A 180 16.97 -3.48 -2.92
N SER A 181 17.98 -4.32 -2.67
CA SER A 181 18.63 -4.35 -1.35
C SER A 181 19.33 -3.03 -1.02
N SER A 182 19.31 -2.64 0.25
CA SER A 182 19.96 -1.39 0.71
C SER A 182 21.44 -1.36 0.35
N GLU A 183 22.14 -2.50 0.44
CA GLU A 183 23.54 -2.62 0.06
C GLU A 183 23.77 -2.30 -1.42
N THR A 184 22.88 -2.80 -2.28
CA THR A 184 22.96 -2.55 -3.74
C THR A 184 22.64 -1.09 -4.07
N ILE A 185 21.68 -0.49 -3.37
CA ILE A 185 21.37 0.94 -3.51
C ILE A 185 22.56 1.79 -3.05
N ALA A 186 23.12 1.52 -1.87
CA ALA A 186 24.27 2.25 -1.33
C ALA A 186 25.47 2.18 -2.28
N ALA A 187 25.78 1.00 -2.82
CA ALA A 187 26.86 0.83 -3.81
C ALA A 187 26.62 1.66 -5.08
N LYS A 188 25.38 1.71 -5.59
CA LYS A 188 25.05 2.53 -6.76
C LYS A 188 25.12 4.03 -6.45
N LEU A 189 24.69 4.47 -5.26
CA LEU A 189 24.82 5.85 -4.81
C LEU A 189 26.31 6.25 -4.67
N ALA A 190 27.16 5.36 -4.14
CA ALA A 190 28.59 5.60 -4.05
C ALA A 190 29.20 5.83 -5.44
N LEU A 191 28.86 5.02 -6.44
CA LEU A 191 29.28 5.20 -7.83
C LEU A 191 28.81 6.55 -8.41
N ILE A 192 27.57 6.96 -8.10
CA ILE A 192 27.04 8.26 -8.53
C ILE A 192 27.84 9.39 -7.88
N CYS A 193 28.08 9.34 -6.58
CA CYS A 193 28.84 10.34 -5.84
C CYS A 193 30.28 10.47 -6.38
N GLU A 194 30.95 9.35 -6.63
CA GLU A 194 32.29 9.34 -7.23
C GLU A 194 32.31 10.03 -8.58
N THR A 195 31.35 9.71 -9.47
CA THR A 195 31.29 10.25 -10.82
C THR A 195 30.91 11.74 -10.84
N GLU A 196 30.05 12.18 -9.94
CA GLU A 196 29.60 13.59 -9.82
C GLU A 196 30.56 14.44 -8.97
N GLY A 197 31.59 13.83 -8.38
CA GLY A 197 32.55 14.54 -7.52
C GLY A 197 31.99 14.94 -6.14
N ILE A 198 31.01 14.21 -5.64
CA ILE A 198 30.36 14.40 -4.36
C ILE A 198 31.06 13.54 -3.31
N LYS A 199 31.35 14.10 -2.13
CA LYS A 199 31.90 13.38 -1.00
C LYS A 199 30.76 13.00 -0.06
N ALA A 200 30.44 11.72 -0.01
CA ALA A 200 29.45 11.20 0.94
C ALA A 200 30.09 10.12 1.80
N SER A 201 29.83 10.14 3.09
CA SER A 201 30.28 9.07 3.98
C SER A 201 29.47 7.79 3.69
N GLN A 202 30.11 6.60 3.86
CA GLN A 202 29.41 5.33 3.66
C GLN A 202 28.18 5.21 4.56
N GLU A 203 28.28 5.68 5.79
CA GLU A 203 27.16 5.70 6.74
C GLU A 203 25.98 6.54 6.25
N ALA A 204 26.26 7.71 5.62
CA ALA A 204 25.22 8.53 4.99
C ALA A 204 24.52 7.78 3.85
N LEU A 205 25.29 7.13 2.99
CA LEU A 205 24.75 6.36 1.86
C LEU A 205 23.91 5.17 2.33
N ASP A 206 24.31 4.49 3.39
CA ASP A 206 23.57 3.38 3.99
C ASP A 206 22.23 3.86 4.57
N ILE A 207 22.22 5.02 5.23
CA ILE A 207 20.96 5.62 5.75
C ILE A 207 20.06 6.03 4.59
N ILE A 208 20.58 6.67 3.53
CA ILE A 208 19.81 7.04 2.34
C ILE A 208 19.19 5.79 1.70
N ALA A 209 19.97 4.71 1.57
CA ALA A 209 19.50 3.44 1.02
C ALA A 209 18.41 2.80 1.88
N HIS A 210 18.49 2.95 3.21
CA HIS A 210 17.46 2.49 4.13
C HIS A 210 16.16 3.30 4.02
N ILE A 211 16.26 4.63 3.92
CA ILE A 211 15.10 5.52 3.73
C ILE A 211 14.34 5.19 2.45
N ALA A 212 15.06 4.82 1.40
CA ALA A 212 14.48 4.57 0.07
C ALA A 212 13.67 3.28 -0.03
N GLU A 213 13.66 2.41 1.00
CA GLU A 213 12.84 1.18 1.10
C GLU A 213 12.86 0.31 -0.17
N GLY A 214 14.02 0.23 -0.83
CA GLY A 214 14.22 -0.55 -2.05
C GLY A 214 13.93 0.19 -3.36
N GLY A 215 13.60 1.49 -3.33
CA GLY A 215 13.37 2.35 -4.48
C GLY A 215 14.62 3.12 -4.91
N MET A 216 15.28 2.74 -6.02
CA MET A 216 16.46 3.46 -6.52
C MET A 216 16.14 4.93 -6.87
N ARG A 217 14.97 5.20 -7.45
CA ARG A 217 14.57 6.58 -7.79
C ARG A 217 14.43 7.45 -6.56
N ASP A 218 13.86 6.88 -5.49
CA ASP A 218 13.63 7.60 -4.25
C ASP A 218 14.99 7.85 -3.55
N ALA A 219 15.91 6.88 -3.55
CA ALA A 219 17.29 7.05 -3.07
C ALA A 219 18.04 8.17 -3.83
N GLN A 220 17.93 8.20 -5.14
CA GLN A 220 18.56 9.25 -5.96
C GLN A 220 17.95 10.63 -5.72
N SER A 221 16.64 10.70 -5.49
CA SER A 221 15.95 11.96 -5.16
C SER A 221 16.34 12.47 -3.77
N THR A 222 16.48 11.55 -2.81
CA THR A 222 17.01 11.84 -1.46
C THR A 222 18.43 12.40 -1.52
N LEU A 223 19.31 11.77 -2.31
CA LEU A 223 20.68 12.26 -2.52
C LEU A 223 20.70 13.68 -3.13
N ASP A 224 19.86 13.93 -4.12
CA ASP A 224 19.75 15.23 -4.80
C ASP A 224 19.29 16.35 -3.84
N GLN A 225 18.34 16.04 -2.95
CA GLN A 225 17.91 16.96 -1.89
C GLN A 225 19.03 17.27 -0.91
N LEU A 226 19.79 16.24 -0.49
CA LEU A 226 20.93 16.43 0.42
C LEU A 226 22.03 17.28 -0.22
N ILE A 227 22.35 17.08 -1.48
CA ILE A 227 23.29 17.94 -2.22
C ILE A 227 22.82 19.39 -2.23
N THR A 228 21.52 19.60 -2.38
CA THR A 228 20.97 20.97 -2.36
C THR A 228 21.07 21.61 -0.98
N PHE A 229 20.98 20.81 0.09
CA PHE A 229 21.04 21.27 1.49
C PHE A 229 22.46 21.43 2.01
N CYS A 230 23.32 20.39 1.88
CA CYS A 230 24.68 20.34 2.45
C CYS A 230 25.78 20.73 1.45
N GLY A 231 25.45 20.79 0.15
CA GLY A 231 26.47 20.91 -0.91
C GLY A 231 27.10 19.57 -1.28
N THR A 232 28.41 19.58 -1.55
CA THR A 232 29.12 18.41 -2.05
C THR A 232 29.75 17.51 -0.99
N ASP A 233 29.58 17.83 0.29
CA ASP A 233 30.14 17.09 1.42
C ASP A 233 28.99 16.64 2.32
N ILE A 234 28.64 15.37 2.26
CA ILE A 234 27.43 14.80 2.91
C ILE A 234 27.86 13.88 4.03
N THR A 235 27.53 14.26 5.26
CA THR A 235 27.81 13.46 6.46
C THR A 235 26.58 12.70 6.93
N LYS A 236 26.78 11.74 7.84
CA LYS A 236 25.69 11.03 8.51
C LYS A 236 24.72 12.00 9.19
N ASP A 237 25.26 12.97 9.93
CA ASP A 237 24.47 13.92 10.73
C ASP A 237 23.58 14.79 9.84
N ASP A 238 24.05 15.20 8.66
CA ASP A 238 23.26 15.96 7.69
C ASP A 238 22.01 15.16 7.25
N VAL A 239 22.17 13.85 6.99
CA VAL A 239 21.05 12.98 6.58
C VAL A 239 20.04 12.85 7.71
N LEU A 240 20.53 12.65 8.95
CA LEU A 240 19.66 12.52 10.13
C LEU A 240 18.89 13.81 10.38
N ASP A 241 19.52 14.96 10.20
CA ASP A 241 18.90 16.28 10.44
C ASP A 241 17.85 16.63 9.37
N VAL A 242 18.17 16.43 8.09
CA VAL A 242 17.25 16.77 6.99
C VAL A 242 15.99 15.89 7.02
N TYR A 243 16.13 14.62 7.38
CA TYR A 243 15.00 13.68 7.37
C TYR A 243 14.39 13.46 8.77
N GLY A 244 14.88 14.15 9.79
CA GLY A 244 14.36 14.02 11.16
C GLY A 244 14.49 12.60 11.73
N ILE A 245 15.48 11.83 11.26
CA ILE A 245 15.66 10.44 11.65
C ILE A 245 16.46 10.39 12.96
N VAL A 246 16.11 9.43 13.81
CA VAL A 246 16.83 9.18 15.05
C VAL A 246 18.03 8.27 14.78
N ASP A 247 19.19 8.63 15.33
CA ASP A 247 20.40 7.86 15.19
C ASP A 247 20.24 6.40 15.66
N PRO A 248 20.74 5.40 14.93
CA PRO A 248 20.65 3.97 15.28
C PRO A 248 21.15 3.63 16.69
N ASP A 249 22.16 4.32 17.18
CA ASP A 249 22.67 4.14 18.55
C ASP A 249 21.63 4.60 19.59
N THR A 250 20.92 5.68 19.31
CA THR A 250 19.84 6.18 20.16
C THR A 250 18.64 5.21 20.14
N ILE A 251 18.29 4.64 18.97
CA ILE A 251 17.26 3.58 18.84
C ILE A 251 17.63 2.37 19.69
N SER A 252 18.87 1.91 19.60
CA SER A 252 19.40 0.81 20.43
C SER A 252 19.32 1.13 21.91
N ALA A 253 19.68 2.37 22.31
CA ALA A 253 19.59 2.83 23.70
C ALA A 253 18.15 2.93 24.22
N ILE A 254 17.19 3.29 23.38
CA ILE A 254 15.76 3.27 23.73
C ILE A 254 15.28 1.82 23.90
N ALA A 255 15.62 0.93 22.98
CA ALA A 255 15.29 -0.48 23.06
C ALA A 255 15.81 -1.14 24.34
N GLU A 256 17.05 -0.82 24.74
CA GLU A 256 17.61 -1.27 26.03
C GLU A 256 16.86 -0.70 27.24
N THR A 257 16.42 0.56 27.16
CA THR A 257 15.60 1.19 28.21
C THR A 257 14.26 0.49 28.39
N ILE A 258 13.61 0.10 27.28
CA ILE A 258 12.37 -0.68 27.27
C ILE A 258 12.60 -2.04 27.93
N LEU A 259 13.65 -2.77 27.54
CA LEU A 259 13.96 -4.09 28.08
C LEU A 259 14.36 -4.07 29.57
N LYS A 260 14.97 -2.98 30.03
CA LYS A 260 15.32 -2.76 31.44
C LYS A 260 14.17 -2.20 32.27
N SER A 261 13.08 -1.83 31.62
CA SER A 261 11.90 -1.24 32.26
C SER A 261 12.19 0.08 33.00
N ASP A 262 13.02 0.90 32.40
CA ASP A 262 13.41 2.21 32.94
C ASP A 262 12.52 3.31 32.33
N TYR A 263 11.38 3.57 32.98
CA TYR A 263 10.36 4.52 32.52
C TYR A 263 10.87 5.97 32.48
N GLN A 264 11.68 6.38 33.47
CA GLN A 264 12.13 7.77 33.57
C GLN A 264 13.08 8.10 32.40
N ASN A 265 14.06 7.26 32.16
CA ASN A 265 14.98 7.44 31.03
C ASN A 265 14.28 7.33 29.67
N LEU A 266 13.25 6.45 29.56
CA LEU A 266 12.47 6.33 28.33
C LEU A 266 11.75 7.63 28.01
N LEU A 267 10.95 8.18 28.94
CA LEU A 267 10.21 9.41 28.74
C LEU A 267 11.12 10.62 28.48
N SER A 268 12.21 10.75 29.26
CA SER A 268 13.16 11.85 29.06
C SER A 268 13.85 11.81 27.67
N LYS A 269 14.12 10.60 27.14
CA LYS A 269 14.65 10.46 25.77
C LYS A 269 13.61 10.83 24.72
N LEU A 270 12.34 10.43 24.93
CA LEU A 270 11.27 10.74 23.99
C LEU A 270 10.97 12.25 23.95
N GLU A 271 10.92 12.90 25.10
CA GLU A 271 10.77 14.36 25.21
C GLU A 271 11.87 15.07 24.41
N LYS A 272 13.13 14.69 24.61
CA LYS A 272 14.26 15.25 23.87
C LYS A 272 14.15 15.06 22.37
N ILE A 273 13.79 13.85 21.91
CA ILE A 273 13.61 13.53 20.48
C ILE A 273 12.48 14.37 19.88
N ALA A 274 11.40 14.58 20.64
CA ALA A 274 10.30 15.42 20.21
C ALA A 274 10.68 16.91 20.17
N GLU A 275 11.45 17.40 21.15
CA GLU A 275 12.00 18.76 21.17
C GLU A 275 12.96 19.02 20.00
N ASP A 276 13.78 18.02 19.64
CA ASP A 276 14.68 18.06 18.48
C ASP A 276 13.93 17.97 17.13
N GLY A 277 12.58 17.85 17.15
CA GLY A 277 11.73 17.82 15.96
C GLY A 277 11.88 16.57 15.09
N ARG A 278 12.32 15.45 15.67
CA ARG A 278 12.49 14.17 14.95
C ARG A 278 11.13 13.52 14.63
N ASP A 279 11.08 12.71 13.57
CA ASP A 279 9.88 11.99 13.16
C ASP A 279 9.55 10.84 14.15
N LEU A 280 8.52 11.04 14.95
CA LEU A 280 8.10 10.10 15.99
C LEU A 280 7.45 8.83 15.41
N TYR A 281 6.80 8.92 14.26
CA TYR A 281 6.26 7.75 13.58
C TYR A 281 7.40 6.87 13.02
N ARG A 282 8.39 7.51 12.40
CA ARG A 282 9.58 6.82 11.91
C ARG A 282 10.34 6.15 13.05
N LEU A 283 10.51 6.82 14.19
CA LEU A 283 11.11 6.23 15.39
C LEU A 283 10.39 4.95 15.82
N LEU A 284 9.05 4.93 15.80
CA LEU A 284 8.29 3.71 16.11
C LEU A 284 8.58 2.58 15.14
N CYS A 285 8.64 2.87 13.83
CA CYS A 285 8.97 1.90 12.79
C CYS A 285 10.41 1.34 12.97
N ASP A 286 11.36 2.22 13.21
CA ASP A 286 12.76 1.84 13.41
C ASP A 286 12.95 0.99 14.69
N LEU A 287 12.25 1.32 15.78
CA LEU A 287 12.22 0.51 17.00
C LEU A 287 11.60 -0.88 16.73
N ARG A 288 10.51 -0.96 15.99
CA ARG A 288 9.89 -2.23 15.59
C ARG A 288 10.88 -3.10 14.82
N ASP A 289 11.56 -2.52 13.83
CA ASP A 289 12.52 -3.25 12.99
C ASP A 289 13.77 -3.66 13.79
N HIS A 290 14.22 -2.84 14.73
CA HIS A 290 15.27 -3.19 15.68
C HIS A 290 14.88 -4.39 16.55
N PHE A 291 13.70 -4.38 17.16
CA PHE A 291 13.21 -5.51 17.95
C PHE A 291 13.00 -6.78 17.13
N ARG A 292 12.49 -6.63 15.87
CA ARG A 292 12.37 -7.76 14.94
C ARG A 292 13.75 -8.40 14.65
N SER A 293 14.76 -7.61 14.36
CA SER A 293 16.12 -8.11 14.13
C SER A 293 16.65 -8.86 15.36
N ARG A 294 16.51 -8.28 16.55
CA ARG A 294 16.89 -8.94 17.82
C ARG A 294 16.12 -10.23 18.07
N MET A 295 14.84 -10.28 17.72
CA MET A 295 14.01 -11.50 17.84
C MET A 295 14.54 -12.60 16.93
N VAL A 296 14.82 -12.29 15.66
CA VAL A 296 15.38 -13.25 14.69
C VAL A 296 16.72 -13.80 15.16
N ASP A 297 17.61 -12.94 15.64
CA ASP A 297 18.92 -13.35 16.16
C ASP A 297 18.79 -14.21 17.42
N SER A 298 17.87 -13.87 18.33
CA SER A 298 17.57 -14.67 19.50
C SER A 298 17.04 -16.07 19.12
N VAL A 299 16.15 -16.17 18.13
CA VAL A 299 15.62 -17.45 17.63
C VAL A 299 16.74 -18.27 17.00
N ARG A 300 17.61 -17.66 16.19
CA ARG A 300 18.77 -18.33 15.59
C ARG A 300 19.75 -18.86 16.63
N ALA A 301 19.88 -18.16 17.76
CA ALA A 301 20.72 -18.58 18.90
C ALA A 301 20.07 -19.64 19.80
N GLY A 302 18.88 -20.16 19.45
CA GLY A 302 18.21 -21.25 20.16
C GLY A 302 16.99 -20.85 20.98
N GLY A 303 16.60 -19.56 20.95
CA GLY A 303 15.43 -19.03 21.67
C GLY A 303 15.55 -19.10 23.20
N ASN A 304 14.96 -18.14 23.88
CA ASN A 304 14.88 -18.14 25.36
C ASN A 304 13.65 -17.29 25.80
N GLU A 305 13.45 -17.14 27.12
CA GLU A 305 12.36 -16.30 27.69
C GLU A 305 12.41 -14.84 27.19
N ARG A 306 13.59 -14.32 26.83
CA ARG A 306 13.72 -12.99 26.23
C ARG A 306 13.11 -12.91 24.83
N THR A 307 13.11 -14.01 24.07
CA THR A 307 12.46 -14.09 22.76
C THR A 307 10.96 -13.86 22.85
N ASP A 308 10.31 -14.47 23.84
CA ASP A 308 8.88 -14.30 24.10
C ASP A 308 8.53 -12.86 24.53
N ALA A 309 9.38 -12.25 25.36
CA ALA A 309 9.22 -10.84 25.76
C ALA A 309 9.34 -9.90 24.54
N ILE A 310 10.34 -10.11 23.69
CA ILE A 310 10.50 -9.34 22.45
C ILE A 310 9.29 -9.52 21.53
N GLY A 311 8.75 -10.74 21.42
CA GLY A 311 7.54 -11.01 20.63
C GLY A 311 6.31 -10.19 21.10
N ARG A 312 6.09 -10.11 22.42
CA ARG A 312 5.01 -9.28 22.98
C ARG A 312 5.25 -7.79 22.74
N ILE A 313 6.48 -7.32 22.93
CA ILE A 313 6.85 -5.93 22.62
C ILE A 313 6.53 -5.61 21.16
N LEU A 314 6.92 -6.47 20.21
CA LEU A 314 6.65 -6.30 18.77
C LEU A 314 5.14 -6.20 18.47
N THR A 315 4.32 -7.02 19.14
CA THR A 315 2.86 -6.95 18.97
C THR A 315 2.33 -5.58 19.40
N VAL A 316 2.77 -5.06 20.55
CA VAL A 316 2.34 -3.75 21.04
C VAL A 316 2.79 -2.61 20.11
N LEU A 317 4.03 -2.67 19.60
CA LEU A 317 4.53 -1.66 18.67
C LEU A 317 3.73 -1.67 17.37
N HIS A 318 3.38 -2.85 16.86
CA HIS A 318 2.54 -2.98 15.67
C HIS A 318 1.11 -2.45 15.90
N ASP A 319 0.48 -2.81 17.01
CA ASP A 319 -0.88 -2.35 17.34
C ASP A 319 -0.94 -0.83 17.56
N GLY A 320 0.16 -0.22 18.04
CA GLY A 320 0.28 1.22 18.25
C GLY A 320 0.49 2.04 16.97
N GLU A 321 0.89 1.40 15.86
CA GLU A 321 1.30 2.06 14.62
C GLU A 321 0.24 3.02 14.07
N ALA A 322 -1.00 2.55 13.94
CA ALA A 322 -2.12 3.36 13.44
C ALA A 322 -2.43 4.57 14.35
N GLY A 323 -2.26 4.41 15.66
CA GLY A 323 -2.47 5.48 16.63
C GLY A 323 -1.41 6.58 16.55
N VAL A 324 -0.15 6.22 16.36
CA VAL A 324 0.95 7.18 16.21
C VAL A 324 0.88 7.89 14.86
N GLN A 325 0.53 7.18 13.79
CA GLN A 325 0.45 7.75 12.44
C GLN A 325 -0.74 8.71 12.27
N GLY A 326 -1.93 8.34 12.74
CA GLY A 326 -3.18 9.07 12.47
C GLY A 326 -3.83 9.75 13.68
N GLY A 327 -3.24 9.68 14.87
CA GLY A 327 -3.82 10.23 16.09
C GLY A 327 -3.62 11.74 16.24
N LEU A 328 -4.37 12.35 17.16
CA LEU A 328 -4.33 13.80 17.43
C LEU A 328 -2.98 14.28 17.98
N SER A 329 -2.25 13.44 18.67
CA SER A 329 -0.92 13.75 19.22
C SER A 329 -0.01 12.53 19.03
N GLN A 330 0.96 12.66 18.14
CA GLN A 330 1.93 11.59 17.87
C GLN A 330 2.76 11.26 19.12
N LEU A 331 3.20 12.28 19.87
CA LEU A 331 4.00 12.08 21.07
C LEU A 331 3.25 11.28 22.13
N VAL A 332 2.03 11.70 22.50
CA VAL A 332 1.23 11.02 23.54
C VAL A 332 0.92 9.56 23.12
N ASN A 333 0.63 9.33 21.85
CA ASN A 333 0.35 7.97 21.34
C ASN A 333 1.62 7.12 21.34
N LEU A 334 2.77 7.67 20.99
CA LEU A 334 4.06 6.98 21.05
C LEU A 334 4.43 6.64 22.50
N GLU A 335 4.36 7.60 23.42
CA GLU A 335 4.58 7.38 24.85
C GLU A 335 3.69 6.26 25.40
N SER A 336 2.38 6.33 25.13
CA SER A 336 1.43 5.30 25.55
C SER A 336 1.78 3.92 24.99
N THR A 337 2.18 3.85 23.72
CA THR A 337 2.59 2.61 23.05
C THR A 337 3.87 2.04 23.66
N LEU A 338 4.88 2.87 23.88
CA LEU A 338 6.16 2.42 24.45
C LEU A 338 6.03 2.05 25.93
N LEU A 339 5.20 2.75 26.73
CA LEU A 339 4.91 2.37 28.09
C LEU A 339 4.21 1.00 28.16
N LYS A 340 3.24 0.74 27.27
CA LYS A 340 2.63 -0.60 27.15
C LYS A 340 3.65 -1.66 26.74
N ALA A 341 4.57 -1.33 25.81
CA ALA A 341 5.62 -2.24 25.39
C ALA A 341 6.55 -2.61 26.56
N VAL A 342 6.86 -1.66 27.46
CA VAL A 342 7.61 -1.92 28.70
C VAL A 342 6.86 -2.88 29.61
N GLU A 343 5.56 -2.71 29.81
CA GLU A 343 4.74 -3.58 30.66
C GLU A 343 4.65 -5.00 30.09
N GLU A 344 4.39 -5.14 28.80
CA GLU A 344 4.32 -6.44 28.13
C GLU A 344 5.70 -7.14 28.12
N GLY A 345 6.79 -6.38 28.05
CA GLY A 345 8.14 -6.91 28.18
C GLY A 345 8.40 -7.56 29.54
N LYS A 346 7.74 -7.08 30.62
CA LYS A 346 7.84 -7.63 31.98
C LYS A 346 6.93 -8.84 32.20
N ALA A 347 5.82 -8.93 31.47
CA ALA A 347 4.82 -9.97 31.68
C ALA A 347 5.47 -11.35 31.47
N ARG A 348 5.57 -12.13 32.54
CA ARG A 348 5.97 -13.54 32.45
C ARG A 348 4.76 -14.33 31.95
N ALA A 349 4.98 -15.23 30.99
CA ALA A 349 3.92 -16.15 30.61
C ALA A 349 3.47 -16.93 31.85
N ILE A 350 2.15 -17.04 32.05
CA ILE A 350 1.55 -17.77 33.20
C ILE A 350 2.14 -19.19 33.27
N ASP A 351 2.40 -19.81 32.15
CA ASP A 351 3.00 -21.14 32.07
C ASP A 351 4.45 -21.20 32.60
N SER A 352 5.25 -20.14 32.44
CA SER A 352 6.59 -20.10 33.04
C SER A 352 6.52 -19.93 34.54
N LEU A 353 5.61 -19.09 35.05
CA LEU A 353 5.36 -18.96 36.47
C LEU A 353 4.86 -20.27 37.09
N ILE A 354 3.98 -21.00 36.41
CA ILE A 354 3.51 -22.32 36.84
C ILE A 354 4.66 -23.31 36.89
N LYS A 355 5.55 -23.31 35.88
CA LYS A 355 6.75 -24.17 35.85
C LYS A 355 7.70 -23.82 36.98
N ASP A 356 7.98 -22.54 37.22
CA ASP A 356 8.84 -22.09 38.32
C ASP A 356 8.27 -22.46 39.69
N ILE A 357 6.97 -22.25 39.91
CA ILE A 357 6.27 -22.66 41.13
C ILE A 357 6.31 -24.19 41.29
N THR A 358 6.08 -24.93 40.19
CA THR A 358 6.12 -26.41 40.25
C THR A 358 7.54 -26.93 40.51
N ALA A 359 8.56 -26.29 40.00
CA ALA A 359 9.97 -26.62 40.29
C ALA A 359 10.29 -26.34 41.75
N LEU A 360 9.89 -25.16 42.28
CA LEU A 360 10.09 -24.80 43.68
C LEU A 360 9.34 -25.75 44.63
N TYR A 361 8.14 -26.24 44.26
CA TYR A 361 7.41 -27.24 45.04
C TYR A 361 8.08 -28.61 45.04
N LYS A 362 8.83 -28.99 43.96
CA LYS A 362 9.59 -30.25 43.92
C LYS A 362 10.84 -30.23 44.79
N ASP A 363 11.44 -29.07 45.02
CA ASP A 363 12.64 -28.88 45.79
C ASP A 363 12.41 -28.63 47.30
N LEU A 364 11.12 -28.46 47.72
CA LEU A 364 10.78 -28.37 49.10
C LEU A 364 10.77 -29.76 49.72
N PRO A 365 11.59 -30.03 50.79
CA PRO A 365 11.53 -31.30 51.50
C PRO A 365 10.13 -31.50 52.07
N VAL A 366 9.49 -32.57 51.61
CA VAL A 366 8.19 -32.99 52.14
C VAL A 366 8.37 -33.35 53.62
N ASN A 367 8.15 -32.39 54.50
CA ASN A 367 8.05 -32.66 55.92
C ASN A 367 6.68 -33.34 56.14
N GLU A 368 6.70 -34.66 56.29
CA GLU A 368 5.53 -35.44 56.65
C GLU A 368 4.91 -34.88 57.97
N ALA A 369 3.85 -34.10 57.83
CA ALA A 369 3.05 -33.72 58.99
C ALA A 369 2.36 -34.96 59.55
N PRO A 370 2.38 -35.16 60.90
CA PRO A 370 1.81 -36.34 61.52
C PRO A 370 0.31 -36.44 61.27
N LYS A 371 -0.10 -37.59 60.74
CA LYS A 371 -1.53 -37.96 60.58
C LYS A 371 -2.22 -37.97 61.96
N LYS A 372 -2.88 -36.88 62.31
CA LYS A 372 -3.85 -36.89 63.44
C LYS A 372 -5.09 -37.67 62.97
N LYS A 373 -5.26 -38.86 63.59
CA LYS A 373 -6.50 -39.62 63.52
C LYS A 373 -7.62 -38.76 64.19
N LEU A 374 -8.56 -38.29 63.41
CA LEU A 374 -9.83 -37.80 63.96
C LEU A 374 -10.76 -38.99 64.17
N SER A 375 -11.04 -39.22 65.44
CA SER A 375 -12.06 -40.18 65.89
C SER A 375 -13.44 -39.70 65.50
N THR A 376 -14.18 -40.61 64.89
CA THR A 376 -15.61 -40.61 64.65
C THR A 376 -16.42 -40.43 65.90
N SER A 377 -17.27 -39.46 65.94
CA SER A 377 -18.52 -39.50 66.71
C SER A 377 -19.61 -38.78 65.94
N SER A 378 -20.53 -39.57 65.44
CA SER A 378 -21.81 -39.11 64.87
C SER A 378 -22.79 -38.74 66.03
N PRO A 379 -23.73 -37.87 65.76
CA PRO A 379 -25.10 -38.09 66.16
C PRO A 379 -26.03 -38.26 64.97
N GLU A 380 -26.82 -39.31 65.14
CA GLU A 380 -27.98 -39.68 64.37
C GLU A 380 -29.05 -38.58 64.44
N LEU A 381 -29.67 -38.27 63.33
CA LEU A 381 -31.02 -37.71 63.24
C LEU A 381 -31.70 -38.13 61.97
N GLU A 382 -32.63 -38.99 62.12
CA GLU A 382 -33.87 -39.38 61.46
C GLU A 382 -34.14 -38.97 60.02
N GLN A 383 -34.44 -39.98 59.21
CA GLN A 383 -35.07 -39.96 57.91
C GLN A 383 -36.54 -39.53 57.95
N PRO A 384 -37.08 -39.01 56.85
CA PRO A 384 -38.19 -39.73 56.23
C PRO A 384 -38.00 -40.03 54.75
N THR A 385 -38.40 -41.23 54.47
CA THR A 385 -38.83 -41.92 53.28
C THR A 385 -39.33 -41.08 52.08
N GLY A 386 -38.91 -41.49 50.84
CA GLY A 386 -39.55 -41.07 49.62
C GLY A 386 -38.78 -41.50 48.38
N GLU A 387 -39.12 -42.69 47.92
CA GLU A 387 -39.12 -43.21 46.52
C GLU A 387 -37.98 -42.94 45.53
N ALA A 388 -37.44 -44.02 45.11
CA ALA A 388 -36.52 -44.24 44.00
C ALA A 388 -37.07 -43.84 42.64
N ILE A 389 -36.26 -43.12 41.83
CA ILE A 389 -36.30 -43.28 40.36
C ILE A 389 -34.84 -43.30 39.89
N SER A 390 -34.43 -44.49 39.47
CA SER A 390 -33.23 -44.74 38.69
C SER A 390 -33.38 -44.13 37.32
N ALA A 391 -32.43 -43.36 36.84
CA ALA A 391 -32.24 -43.08 35.44
C ALA A 391 -30.75 -43.05 35.14
N GLU A 392 -30.28 -44.12 34.49
CA GLU A 392 -28.98 -44.25 33.84
C GLU A 392 -28.83 -43.20 32.74
N LEU A 393 -27.79 -42.39 32.81
CA LEU A 393 -27.37 -41.59 31.69
C LEU A 393 -26.33 -42.35 30.87
N LYS A 394 -26.77 -42.86 29.72
CA LYS A 394 -25.90 -43.31 28.64
C LYS A 394 -25.46 -42.11 27.77
N PRO A 395 -24.24 -42.10 27.24
CA PRO A 395 -23.75 -40.99 26.40
C PRO A 395 -24.44 -40.98 25.04
N THR A 396 -25.04 -39.84 24.71
CA THR A 396 -25.67 -39.63 23.37
C THR A 396 -24.62 -39.26 22.34
N VAL A 397 -24.50 -40.14 21.38
CA VAL A 397 -23.78 -39.94 20.11
C VAL A 397 -24.51 -38.80 19.32
N VAL A 398 -23.79 -37.78 18.96
CA VAL A 398 -24.28 -36.72 18.07
C VAL A 398 -24.30 -37.29 16.63
N GLN A 399 -25.49 -37.49 16.08
CA GLN A 399 -25.72 -37.80 14.67
C GLN A 399 -25.56 -36.55 13.82
N GLU A 400 -24.76 -36.67 12.76
CA GLU A 400 -24.67 -35.71 11.66
C GLU A 400 -26.03 -35.53 10.97
N ALA A 401 -26.38 -34.26 10.70
CA ALA A 401 -27.55 -33.89 9.91
C ALA A 401 -27.29 -34.13 8.40
N PRO A 402 -28.29 -34.58 7.64
CA PRO A 402 -28.17 -34.87 6.21
C PRO A 402 -28.06 -33.59 5.36
N PRO A 403 -27.42 -33.64 4.20
CA PRO A 403 -27.24 -32.49 3.31
C PRO A 403 -28.55 -32.09 2.60
N PRO A 404 -28.70 -30.80 2.24
CA PRO A 404 -29.90 -30.30 1.58
C PRO A 404 -30.01 -30.78 0.14
N PRO A 405 -31.25 -30.94 -0.39
CA PRO A 405 -31.50 -31.47 -1.72
C PRO A 405 -31.13 -30.52 -2.85
N LYS A 406 -30.63 -31.06 -3.93
CA LYS A 406 -30.35 -30.38 -5.20
C LYS A 406 -31.63 -29.84 -5.83
N PRO A 407 -31.65 -28.66 -6.48
CA PRO A 407 -32.80 -28.21 -7.23
C PRO A 407 -32.94 -28.99 -8.55
N GLU A 408 -34.15 -29.48 -8.78
CA GLU A 408 -34.59 -30.13 -9.99
C GLU A 408 -34.61 -29.18 -11.19
N LYS A 409 -34.14 -29.71 -12.32
CA LYS A 409 -34.28 -29.09 -13.64
C LYS A 409 -35.75 -29.08 -14.04
N GLN A 410 -36.34 -27.92 -14.22
CA GLN A 410 -37.58 -27.81 -15.01
C GLN A 410 -37.22 -27.45 -16.46
N GLU A 411 -37.49 -28.41 -17.33
CA GLU A 411 -37.57 -28.23 -18.77
C GLU A 411 -38.83 -27.39 -19.10
N HIS A 412 -38.64 -26.25 -19.73
CA HIS A 412 -39.75 -25.59 -20.45
C HIS A 412 -39.51 -25.66 -21.95
N LYS A 413 -40.45 -26.35 -22.60
CA LYS A 413 -40.68 -26.48 -24.04
C LYS A 413 -40.80 -25.13 -24.72
N ALA A 414 -40.19 -25.04 -25.89
CA ALA A 414 -40.44 -24.00 -26.89
C ALA A 414 -41.89 -24.06 -27.41
N PRO A 415 -42.44 -22.97 -27.84
CA PRO A 415 -43.43 -22.92 -28.91
C PRO A 415 -42.95 -22.16 -30.15
N GLU A 416 -43.45 -22.67 -31.24
CA GLU A 416 -43.24 -22.44 -32.64
C GLU A 416 -43.45 -21.01 -33.18
N GLU A 417 -42.85 -20.79 -34.32
CA GLU A 417 -43.00 -19.74 -35.33
C GLU A 417 -44.39 -19.09 -35.49
N LYS A 418 -44.39 -17.79 -35.72
CA LYS A 418 -45.19 -17.14 -36.74
C LYS A 418 -44.58 -15.77 -37.16
N THR A 419 -44.21 -15.65 -38.41
CA THR A 419 -43.94 -14.47 -39.22
C THR A 419 -45.24 -13.69 -39.54
N PRO A 420 -45.22 -12.57 -40.27
CA PRO A 420 -44.47 -11.30 -40.18
C PRO A 420 -45.42 -10.09 -40.17
N VAL A 421 -45.01 -8.95 -39.65
CA VAL A 421 -45.70 -7.67 -39.98
C VAL A 421 -44.77 -6.47 -39.91
N GLU A 422 -44.69 -5.79 -41.04
CA GLU A 422 -44.54 -4.35 -41.30
C GLU A 422 -43.41 -3.51 -40.67
N LYS A 423 -42.64 -2.94 -41.57
CA LYS A 423 -41.79 -1.76 -41.39
C LYS A 423 -42.58 -0.53 -41.04
N PRO A 424 -42.13 0.34 -40.17
CA PRO A 424 -42.41 1.78 -40.22
C PRO A 424 -41.23 2.56 -40.81
N GLN A 425 -41.61 3.59 -41.53
CA GLN A 425 -40.87 4.52 -42.35
C GLN A 425 -39.86 5.40 -41.58
N GLU A 426 -38.76 5.74 -42.24
CA GLU A 426 -37.85 6.82 -41.91
C GLU A 426 -38.56 8.17 -41.78
N PRO A 427 -38.15 9.02 -40.83
CA PRO A 427 -38.42 10.46 -40.91
C PRO A 427 -37.25 11.17 -41.60
N GLN A 428 -37.61 11.98 -42.58
CA GLN A 428 -36.79 12.85 -43.40
C GLN A 428 -36.06 13.94 -42.59
N ALA A 429 -34.81 14.24 -43.00
CA ALA A 429 -34.00 15.35 -42.51
C ALA A 429 -34.58 16.71 -42.91
N PRO A 430 -34.51 17.74 -42.06
CA PRO A 430 -34.70 19.12 -42.48
C PRO A 430 -33.43 19.73 -43.10
N LYS A 431 -33.64 20.58 -44.10
CA LYS A 431 -32.63 21.32 -44.87
C LYS A 431 -31.95 22.42 -44.04
N PRO A 432 -30.76 22.84 -44.47
CA PRO A 432 -29.92 23.77 -43.69
C PRO A 432 -30.41 25.23 -43.85
N GLU A 433 -30.41 25.92 -42.71
CA GLU A 433 -30.51 27.39 -42.66
C GLU A 433 -29.11 28.02 -42.56
N GLU A 434 -29.01 29.21 -43.15
CA GLU A 434 -27.79 29.96 -43.46
C GLU A 434 -26.96 30.36 -42.23
N ILE A 435 -25.66 30.32 -42.44
CA ILE A 435 -24.59 30.75 -41.53
C ILE A 435 -24.60 32.28 -41.50
N VAL A 436 -24.76 32.85 -40.31
CA VAL A 436 -24.35 34.22 -40.03
C VAL A 436 -23.01 34.13 -39.26
N GLU A 437 -21.98 34.67 -39.86
CA GLU A 437 -20.69 34.87 -39.22
C GLU A 437 -20.86 35.84 -38.05
N ASP A 438 -20.47 35.39 -36.86
CA ASP A 438 -20.23 36.30 -35.76
C ASP A 438 -18.87 36.01 -35.13
N GLU A 439 -18.21 37.09 -34.75
CA GLU A 439 -16.76 37.22 -34.48
C GLU A 439 -16.27 36.31 -33.32
N ALA A 440 -15.04 35.78 -33.51
CA ALA A 440 -14.27 35.07 -32.51
C ALA A 440 -13.92 35.96 -31.30
N PRO A 441 -14.15 35.52 -30.06
CA PRO A 441 -13.58 36.20 -28.89
C PRO A 441 -12.10 35.85 -28.70
N LYS A 442 -11.30 36.88 -28.47
CA LYS A 442 -9.89 36.83 -28.11
C LYS A 442 -9.65 36.03 -26.82
N PRO A 443 -8.48 35.41 -26.63
CA PRO A 443 -8.16 34.70 -25.41
C PRO A 443 -7.98 35.68 -24.24
N PRO A 444 -8.46 35.36 -23.03
CA PRO A 444 -8.22 36.19 -21.84
C PRO A 444 -6.79 36.03 -21.35
N SER A 445 -6.19 37.16 -21.05
CA SER A 445 -4.92 37.37 -20.40
C SER A 445 -4.96 36.89 -18.93
N GLU A 446 -3.78 36.60 -18.43
CA GLU A 446 -3.40 36.15 -17.09
C GLU A 446 -4.16 36.76 -15.89
N SER A 447 -4.30 35.89 -14.86
CA SER A 447 -4.48 36.22 -13.45
C SER A 447 -5.73 36.99 -13.04
N GLU A 448 -6.78 36.26 -12.72
CA GLU A 448 -7.71 36.63 -11.65
C GLU A 448 -8.17 35.40 -10.88
N SER A 449 -7.68 35.29 -9.66
CA SER A 449 -8.23 34.43 -8.62
C SER A 449 -9.69 34.82 -8.38
N LEU A 450 -10.61 33.93 -8.70
CA LEU A 450 -12.00 34.06 -8.34
C LEU A 450 -12.15 34.12 -6.82
N PRO A 451 -12.77 35.17 -6.26
CA PRO A 451 -13.10 35.18 -4.85
C PRO A 451 -14.23 34.18 -4.61
N LEU A 452 -14.00 33.27 -3.65
CA LEU A 452 -15.05 32.47 -3.04
C LEU A 452 -16.07 33.44 -2.44
N GLU A 453 -17.24 33.59 -3.08
CA GLU A 453 -18.36 34.31 -2.49
C GLU A 453 -18.71 33.68 -1.13
N PRO A 454 -18.85 34.47 -0.05
CA PRO A 454 -19.28 33.95 1.23
C PRO A 454 -20.73 33.48 1.07
N ILE A 455 -20.96 32.21 1.24
CA ILE A 455 -22.29 31.61 1.35
C ILE A 455 -23.07 32.40 2.38
N ASN A 456 -24.19 32.97 1.95
CA ASN A 456 -25.07 33.86 2.73
C ASN A 456 -25.46 33.19 4.05
N SER A 457 -24.76 33.53 5.13
CA SER A 457 -24.80 32.86 6.44
C SER A 457 -26.17 32.98 7.14
N GLN A 458 -27.05 33.87 6.71
CA GLN A 458 -28.35 34.08 7.35
C GLN A 458 -29.45 33.12 6.91
N ALA A 459 -29.44 32.66 5.65
CA ALA A 459 -30.40 31.66 5.18
C ALA A 459 -30.06 30.25 5.70
N SER A 460 -28.77 29.92 5.77
CA SER A 460 -28.23 28.68 6.33
C SER A 460 -28.57 28.52 7.82
N ASN A 461 -28.46 29.58 8.62
CA ASN A 461 -28.73 29.51 10.06
C ASN A 461 -30.20 29.24 10.39
N LYS A 462 -31.15 29.74 9.62
CA LYS A 462 -32.57 29.44 9.86
C LYS A 462 -32.98 28.01 9.52
N GLU A 463 -32.36 27.45 8.49
CA GLU A 463 -32.60 26.04 8.14
C GLU A 463 -31.93 25.10 9.16
N ILE A 464 -30.69 25.39 9.56
CA ILE A 464 -29.98 24.64 10.60
C ILE A 464 -30.80 24.65 11.89
N GLN A 465 -31.27 25.84 12.33
CA GLN A 465 -32.05 25.99 13.56
C GLN A 465 -33.33 25.14 13.53
N LYS A 466 -34.02 25.07 12.41
CA LYS A 466 -35.25 24.26 12.26
C LYS A 466 -34.99 22.77 12.45
N TYR A 467 -33.84 22.25 11.98
CA TYR A 467 -33.47 20.84 12.18
C TYR A 467 -32.93 20.59 13.59
N VAL A 468 -32.18 21.52 14.15
CA VAL A 468 -31.72 21.46 15.53
C VAL A 468 -32.89 21.47 16.52
N ASP A 469 -33.91 22.29 16.27
CA ASP A 469 -35.12 22.35 17.11
C ASP A 469 -35.93 21.05 17.08
N ALA A 470 -35.85 20.30 15.98
CA ALA A 470 -36.51 19.00 15.84
C ALA A 470 -35.81 17.84 16.54
N LEU A 471 -34.56 18.03 17.04
CA LEU A 471 -33.85 16.99 17.80
C LEU A 471 -34.38 16.86 19.22
N PRO A 472 -34.40 15.63 19.79
CA PRO A 472 -34.72 15.42 21.20
C PRO A 472 -33.84 16.24 22.15
N GLN A 473 -34.43 16.78 23.22
CA GLN A 473 -33.70 17.65 24.15
C GLN A 473 -32.53 16.91 24.81
N ASP A 474 -32.74 15.66 25.22
CA ASP A 474 -31.72 14.82 25.84
C ASP A 474 -30.48 14.64 24.93
N PHE A 475 -30.69 14.59 23.61
CA PHE A 475 -29.58 14.49 22.65
C PHE A 475 -28.81 15.82 22.51
N LYS A 476 -29.53 16.96 22.57
CA LYS A 476 -28.90 18.29 22.54
C LYS A 476 -28.03 18.50 23.77
N ASP A 477 -28.56 18.18 24.93
CA ASP A 477 -27.87 18.30 26.20
C ASP A 477 -26.62 17.40 26.26
N PHE A 478 -26.74 16.16 25.79
CA PHE A 478 -25.60 15.24 25.64
C PHE A 478 -24.49 15.78 24.74
N MET A 479 -24.87 16.34 23.58
CA MET A 479 -23.88 16.90 22.63
C MET A 479 -23.20 18.17 23.17
N GLU A 480 -23.93 19.00 23.91
CA GLU A 480 -23.40 20.22 24.51
C GLU A 480 -22.51 19.92 25.73
N GLU A 481 -22.92 19.03 26.61
CA GLU A 481 -22.15 18.66 27.81
C GLU A 481 -20.91 17.83 27.50
N THR A 482 -21.04 16.83 26.60
CA THR A 482 -19.94 15.89 26.32
C THR A 482 -18.94 16.42 25.32
N PHE A 483 -19.41 17.05 24.24
CA PHE A 483 -18.57 17.45 23.11
C PHE A 483 -18.41 18.97 22.96
N ARG A 484 -19.12 19.79 23.74
CA ARG A 484 -19.22 21.25 23.55
C ARG A 484 -19.49 21.63 22.09
N ALA A 485 -20.32 20.82 21.41
CA ALA A 485 -20.53 20.88 19.98
C ALA A 485 -21.48 22.00 19.59
N LYS A 486 -21.14 22.71 18.49
CA LYS A 486 -22.02 23.67 17.83
C LYS A 486 -22.42 23.15 16.45
N TYR A 487 -23.70 23.19 16.12
CA TYR A 487 -24.21 22.78 14.83
C TYR A 487 -23.85 23.82 13.76
N VAL A 488 -22.97 23.43 12.84
CA VAL A 488 -22.43 24.32 11.80
C VAL A 488 -23.07 24.05 10.43
N ASN A 489 -23.47 22.81 10.16
CA ASN A 489 -24.08 22.43 8.89
C ASN A 489 -24.97 21.20 9.05
N VAL A 490 -26.06 21.12 8.27
CA VAL A 490 -26.98 19.98 8.26
C VAL A 490 -27.11 19.47 6.82
N ARG A 491 -26.85 18.17 6.62
CA ARG A 491 -27.03 17.49 5.34
C ARG A 491 -28.10 16.42 5.48
N LYS A 492 -29.01 16.37 4.49
CA LYS A 492 -29.96 15.26 4.38
C LYS A 492 -29.24 14.05 3.82
N VAL A 493 -29.13 12.97 4.61
CA VAL A 493 -28.49 11.71 4.21
C VAL A 493 -29.59 10.67 4.02
N ASP A 494 -29.51 9.86 2.95
CA ASP A 494 -30.44 8.76 2.73
C ASP A 494 -30.30 7.75 3.89
N PRO A 495 -31.40 7.36 4.55
CA PRO A 495 -31.37 6.41 5.67
C PRO A 495 -30.68 5.08 5.38
N LYS A 496 -30.63 4.67 4.10
CA LYS A 496 -29.93 3.47 3.65
C LYS A 496 -28.39 3.54 3.79
N VAL A 497 -27.83 4.73 3.90
CA VAL A 497 -26.38 4.95 4.05
C VAL A 497 -25.95 4.90 5.52
N LEU A 498 -26.87 5.14 6.45
CA LEU A 498 -26.59 5.22 7.89
C LEU A 498 -26.73 3.89 8.66
N LEU A 499 -27.27 2.84 8.04
CA LEU A 499 -27.36 1.53 8.67
C LEU A 499 -26.29 0.61 8.09
N PRO A 500 -25.23 0.25 8.85
CA PRO A 500 -24.40 -0.88 8.48
C PRO A 500 -25.32 -2.11 8.46
N GLY A 501 -25.34 -2.81 7.31
CA GLY A 501 -26.24 -3.90 7.03
C GLY A 501 -26.29 -4.91 8.18
N LYS A 502 -27.41 -4.94 8.91
CA LYS A 502 -27.76 -6.08 9.77
C LYS A 502 -27.90 -7.29 8.87
N LYS A 503 -26.90 -8.17 8.89
CA LYS A 503 -27.09 -9.56 8.48
C LYS A 503 -28.15 -10.13 9.45
N GLY A 504 -29.35 -10.36 8.94
CA GLY A 504 -30.37 -11.08 9.66
C GLY A 504 -29.93 -12.53 9.91
N PRO A 505 -30.36 -13.13 11.01
CA PRO A 505 -30.12 -14.54 11.26
C PRO A 505 -31.05 -15.38 10.39
N SER A 506 -30.45 -16.31 9.67
CA SER A 506 -31.11 -17.55 9.22
C SER A 506 -30.10 -18.66 9.19
#